data_3cbbb65dead0d8903b55b57775342763
#
_entry.id   3cbbb65dead0d8903b55b57775342763
#
_cell.length_a   1.000
_cell.length_b   1.000
_cell.length_c   1.000
_cell.angle_alpha   90.00
_cell.angle_beta   90.00
_cell.angle_gamma   90.00
#
_symmetry.space_group_name_H-M   'P 1'
#
loop_
_entity.id
_entity.type
_entity.pdbx_description
1 polymer ?
#
loop_
_entity_poly.entity_id
_entity_poly.type
_entity_poly.pdbx_seq_one_letter_code
_entity_poly.pdbx_strand_id
1 'polypeptide(L)'
;MSNDIFNGAKINLGAFSLGNHVIKHCIKELEKFNRLDILNNIIFIAGATNIECNFKWEKRLGSIEGSIINCYSDFDLALWYSKLITGKKTIGTKKLKFKKLKVRNYLISCFHISYRINLEIICDLFINDLKE
;
A
#
# COMPACT_ATOMS: atom_id res chain seq x y z
N MET A 1 17.22 -13.70 -24.50
CA MET A 1 16.40 -12.48 -24.75
C MET A 1 15.26 -12.49 -23.75
N SER A 2 15.36 -11.71 -22.70
CA SER A 2 14.19 -11.48 -21.84
C SER A 2 13.25 -10.59 -22.64
N ASN A 3 12.13 -11.15 -23.09
CA ASN A 3 11.02 -10.33 -23.55
C ASN A 3 10.55 -9.53 -22.33
N ASP A 4 11.03 -8.32 -22.17
CA ASP A 4 10.53 -7.40 -21.15
C ASP A 4 9.14 -6.98 -21.60
N ILE A 5 8.15 -7.74 -21.16
CA ILE A 5 6.72 -7.53 -21.48
C ILE A 5 6.31 -6.09 -21.17
N PHE A 6 6.98 -5.46 -20.21
CA PHE A 6 6.65 -4.12 -19.76
C PHE A 6 7.38 -3.01 -20.54
N ASN A 7 8.37 -3.35 -21.37
CA ASN A 7 9.10 -2.40 -22.23
C ASN A 7 9.46 -1.08 -21.50
N GLY A 8 9.98 -1.19 -20.26
CA GLY A 8 10.32 -0.05 -19.42
C GLY A 8 9.13 0.61 -18.68
N ALA A 9 7.91 0.11 -18.87
CA ALA A 9 6.76 0.62 -18.13
C ALA A 9 6.87 0.30 -16.63
N LYS A 10 6.44 1.24 -15.81
CA LYS A 10 6.37 1.07 -14.34
C LYS A 10 4.97 0.64 -13.92
N ILE A 11 4.89 -0.13 -12.83
CA ILE A 11 3.64 -0.67 -12.31
C ILE A 11 3.28 0.02 -11.00
N ASN A 12 2.02 0.42 -10.87
CA ASN A 12 1.44 0.80 -9.60
C ASN A 12 0.68 -0.40 -9.01
N LEU A 13 0.99 -0.78 -7.77
CA LEU A 13 0.27 -1.83 -7.04
C LEU A 13 -0.68 -1.20 -6.05
N GLY A 14 -1.97 -1.48 -6.19
CA GLY A 14 -2.99 -1.03 -5.25
C GLY A 14 -3.86 -2.17 -4.75
N ALA A 15 -4.23 -2.15 -3.48
CA ALA A 15 -5.13 -3.15 -2.91
C ALA A 15 -5.95 -2.62 -1.73
N PHE A 16 -7.11 -3.26 -1.56
CA PHE A 16 -8.05 -3.00 -0.48
C PHE A 16 -8.02 -4.10 0.58
N SER A 17 -8.06 -3.72 1.85
CA SER A 17 -8.23 -4.61 3.00
C SER A 17 -7.23 -5.79 3.01
N LEU A 18 -7.69 -7.02 3.01
CA LEU A 18 -6.87 -8.23 2.97
C LEU A 18 -6.02 -8.36 1.70
N GLY A 19 -6.44 -7.74 0.59
CA GLY A 19 -5.64 -7.69 -0.64
C GLY A 19 -4.25 -7.08 -0.45
N ASN A 20 -4.06 -6.29 0.61
CA ASN A 20 -2.75 -5.72 0.93
C ASN A 20 -1.70 -6.79 1.32
N HIS A 21 -2.12 -7.98 1.75
CA HIS A 21 -1.22 -9.12 1.92
C HIS A 21 -0.66 -9.61 0.57
N VAL A 22 -1.47 -9.53 -0.49
CA VAL A 22 -1.02 -9.88 -1.85
C VAL A 22 0.08 -8.94 -2.31
N ILE A 23 -0.05 -7.62 -2.06
CA ILE A 23 1.02 -6.65 -2.36
C ILE A 23 2.33 -7.07 -1.69
N LYS A 24 2.28 -7.43 -0.42
CA LYS A 24 3.45 -7.86 0.34
C LYS A 24 4.12 -9.09 -0.28
N HIS A 25 3.32 -10.06 -0.72
CA HIS A 25 3.83 -11.24 -1.41
C HIS A 25 4.39 -10.90 -2.80
N CYS A 26 3.72 -10.05 -3.58
CA CYS A 26 4.23 -9.57 -4.86
C CYS A 26 5.61 -8.90 -4.72
N ILE A 27 5.80 -8.04 -3.73
CA ILE A 27 7.08 -7.38 -3.47
C ILE A 27 8.17 -8.42 -3.18
N LYS A 28 7.88 -9.44 -2.35
CA LYS A 28 8.82 -10.52 -2.06
C LYS A 28 9.21 -11.32 -3.31
N GLU A 29 8.23 -11.64 -4.15
CA GLU A 29 8.50 -12.38 -5.39
C GLU A 29 9.31 -11.54 -6.38
N LEU A 30 8.96 -10.27 -6.57
CA LEU A 30 9.73 -9.37 -7.43
C LEU A 30 11.18 -9.21 -6.94
N GLU A 31 11.40 -9.16 -5.62
CA GLU A 31 12.75 -9.12 -5.04
C GLU A 31 13.56 -10.36 -5.41
N LYS A 32 12.97 -11.56 -5.35
CA LYS A 32 13.66 -12.82 -5.73
C LYS A 32 14.12 -12.81 -7.19
N PHE A 33 13.36 -12.16 -8.06
CA PHE A 33 13.68 -12.03 -9.47
C PHE A 33 14.49 -10.77 -9.82
N ASN A 34 14.92 -9.99 -8.81
CA ASN A 34 15.59 -8.70 -8.99
C ASN A 34 14.78 -7.72 -9.88
N ARG A 35 13.47 -7.70 -9.74
CA ARG A 35 12.54 -6.89 -10.55
C ARG A 35 11.76 -5.84 -9.75
N LEU A 36 12.28 -5.40 -8.60
CA LEU A 36 11.67 -4.29 -7.85
C LEU A 36 11.73 -2.96 -8.63
N ASP A 37 12.59 -2.86 -9.62
CA ASP A 37 12.75 -1.73 -10.53
C ASP A 37 11.47 -1.39 -11.31
N ILE A 38 10.59 -2.37 -11.55
CA ILE A 38 9.32 -2.15 -12.25
C ILE A 38 8.26 -1.47 -11.38
N LEU A 39 8.44 -1.44 -10.07
CA LEU A 39 7.49 -0.81 -9.16
C LEU A 39 7.62 0.70 -9.17
N ASN A 40 6.48 1.38 -9.22
CA ASN A 40 6.38 2.82 -9.06
C ASN A 40 5.67 3.15 -7.75
N ASN A 41 4.36 3.22 -7.74
CA ASN A 41 3.60 3.53 -6.53
C ASN A 41 3.01 2.26 -5.88
N ILE A 42 2.92 2.28 -4.56
CA ILE A 42 2.26 1.25 -3.78
C ILE A 42 1.13 1.89 -3.00
N ILE A 43 -0.10 1.39 -3.19
CA ILE A 43 -1.32 2.00 -2.69
C ILE A 43 -2.01 1.04 -1.73
N PHE A 44 -2.06 1.41 -0.46
CA PHE A 44 -2.79 0.69 0.57
C PHE A 44 -4.12 1.38 0.84
N ILE A 45 -5.22 0.66 0.68
CA ILE A 45 -6.56 1.15 1.02
C ILE A 45 -7.11 0.27 2.13
N ALA A 46 -7.40 0.84 3.29
CA ALA A 46 -7.86 0.11 4.47
C ALA A 46 -7.01 -1.14 4.76
N GLY A 47 -5.69 -1.00 4.71
CA GLY A 47 -4.77 -2.13 4.72
C GLY A 47 -4.87 -2.99 5.96
N ALA A 48 -5.25 -4.26 5.79
CA ALA A 48 -5.31 -5.25 6.86
C ALA A 48 -3.94 -5.88 7.19
N THR A 49 -2.91 -5.55 6.44
CA THR A 49 -1.55 -6.06 6.71
C THR A 49 -0.85 -5.28 7.81
N ASN A 50 0.04 -5.94 8.53
CA ASN A 50 0.80 -5.32 9.61
C ASN A 50 2.05 -4.61 9.10
N ILE A 51 2.47 -3.58 9.84
CA ILE A 51 3.78 -2.96 9.67
C ILE A 51 4.77 -3.83 10.47
N GLU A 52 5.19 -4.92 9.89
CA GLU A 52 6.17 -5.79 10.53
C GLU A 52 7.58 -5.30 10.24
N CYS A 53 8.37 -5.12 11.28
CA CYS A 53 9.80 -4.82 11.14
C CYS A 53 10.55 -5.88 10.31
N ASN A 54 10.09 -7.13 10.39
CA ASN A 54 10.67 -8.26 9.67
C ASN A 54 10.53 -8.15 8.14
N PHE A 55 9.56 -7.40 7.64
CA PHE A 55 9.41 -7.19 6.19
C PHE A 55 10.48 -6.27 5.61
N LYS A 56 11.11 -5.44 6.44
CA LYS A 56 12.17 -4.50 6.03
C LYS A 56 11.75 -3.60 4.87
N TRP A 57 10.60 -2.96 5.01
CA TRP A 57 9.98 -2.12 3.98
C TRP A 57 10.94 -1.11 3.34
N GLU A 58 11.70 -0.38 4.15
CA GLU A 58 12.62 0.64 3.65
C GLU A 58 13.76 0.05 2.82
N LYS A 59 14.25 -1.15 3.19
CA LYS A 59 15.29 -1.83 2.43
C LYS A 59 14.78 -2.32 1.09
N ARG A 60 13.59 -2.92 1.07
CA ARG A 60 13.00 -3.51 -0.14
C ARG A 60 12.54 -2.45 -1.13
N LEU A 61 11.91 -1.40 -0.64
CA LEU A 61 11.30 -0.35 -1.45
C LEU A 61 12.17 0.89 -1.60
N GLY A 62 13.38 0.89 -1.06
CA GLY A 62 14.28 2.05 -1.12
C GLY A 62 14.69 2.49 -2.52
N SER A 63 14.52 1.61 -3.52
CA SER A 63 14.83 1.90 -4.92
C SER A 63 13.63 2.30 -5.77
N ILE A 64 12.41 2.29 -5.23
CA ILE A 64 11.24 2.74 -5.99
C ILE A 64 11.29 4.25 -6.21
N GLU A 65 10.94 4.69 -7.41
CA GLU A 65 10.89 6.12 -7.76
C GLU A 65 9.62 6.81 -7.24
N GLY A 66 8.54 6.05 -7.12
CA GLY A 66 7.23 6.54 -6.68
C GLY A 66 7.09 6.67 -5.18
N SER A 67 5.84 6.66 -4.75
CA SER A 67 5.45 6.87 -3.36
C SER A 67 4.66 5.70 -2.81
N ILE A 68 4.65 5.57 -1.49
CA ILE A 68 3.68 4.75 -0.78
C ILE A 68 2.49 5.65 -0.45
N ILE A 69 1.30 5.25 -0.89
CA ILE A 69 0.05 5.94 -0.63
C ILE A 69 -0.75 5.11 0.36
N ASN A 70 -1.15 5.69 1.46
CA ASN A 70 -1.88 5.01 2.51
C ASN A 70 -3.21 5.71 2.78
N CYS A 71 -4.31 5.09 2.38
CA CYS A 71 -5.66 5.48 2.75
C CYS A 71 -6.08 4.72 4.00
N TYR A 72 -6.23 5.44 5.10
CA TYR A 72 -6.55 4.87 6.40
C TYR A 72 -7.78 5.54 7.01
N SER A 73 -8.41 4.87 7.95
CA SER A 73 -9.50 5.40 8.76
C SER A 73 -9.32 5.04 10.22
N ASP A 74 -9.50 6.00 11.09
CA ASP A 74 -9.59 5.82 12.54
C ASP A 74 -10.93 5.22 12.99
N PHE A 75 -11.94 5.25 12.11
CA PHE A 75 -13.26 4.62 12.31
C PHE A 75 -13.40 3.22 11.71
N ASP A 76 -12.32 2.61 11.24
CA ASP A 76 -12.36 1.26 10.69
C ASP A 76 -12.46 0.21 11.80
N LEU A 77 -13.69 -0.04 12.25
CA LEU A 77 -13.98 -0.98 13.33
C LEU A 77 -13.55 -2.42 13.00
N ALA A 78 -13.60 -2.82 11.73
CA ALA A 78 -13.17 -4.16 11.32
C ALA A 78 -11.67 -4.35 11.55
N LEU A 79 -10.86 -3.38 11.16
CA LEU A 79 -9.42 -3.40 11.39
C LEU A 79 -9.07 -3.21 12.88
N TRP A 80 -9.85 -2.41 13.58
CA TRP A 80 -9.67 -2.23 15.02
C TRP A 80 -9.95 -3.53 15.79
N TYR A 81 -11.02 -4.25 15.42
CA TYR A 81 -11.34 -5.56 15.98
C TYR A 81 -10.25 -6.60 15.68
N SER A 82 -9.73 -6.62 14.45
CA SER A 82 -8.58 -7.43 14.07
C SER A 82 -7.37 -7.17 14.98
N LYS A 83 -7.11 -5.91 15.30
CA LYS A 83 -6.04 -5.52 16.23
C LYS A 83 -6.26 -6.07 17.63
N LEU A 84 -7.51 -6.08 18.13
CA LEU A 84 -7.83 -6.65 19.45
C LEU A 84 -7.53 -8.14 19.50
N ILE A 85 -7.88 -8.88 18.44
CA ILE A 85 -7.66 -10.33 18.39
C ILE A 85 -6.18 -10.68 18.19
N THR A 86 -5.50 -9.99 17.29
CA THR A 86 -4.12 -10.34 16.89
C THR A 86 -3.06 -9.62 17.69
N GLY A 87 -3.40 -8.55 18.42
CA GLY A 87 -2.45 -7.67 19.10
C GLY A 87 -1.59 -6.80 18.16
N LYS A 88 -1.80 -6.91 16.84
CA LYS A 88 -0.97 -6.24 15.83
C LYS A 88 -1.69 -5.05 15.21
N LYS A 89 -0.95 -3.93 15.06
CA LYS A 89 -1.47 -2.73 14.39
C LYS A 89 -1.43 -2.91 12.88
N THR A 90 -2.55 -2.64 12.21
CA THR A 90 -2.65 -2.70 10.76
C THR A 90 -2.38 -1.35 10.09
N ILE A 91 -1.95 -1.39 8.84
CA ILE A 91 -1.65 -0.20 8.03
C ILE A 91 -2.87 0.72 7.91
N GLY A 92 -4.05 0.16 7.70
CA GLY A 92 -5.28 0.92 7.44
C GLY A 92 -5.86 1.67 8.63
N THR A 93 -5.28 1.58 9.83
CA THR A 93 -5.79 2.24 11.04
C THR A 93 -5.03 3.51 11.42
N LYS A 94 -3.94 3.82 10.75
CA LYS A 94 -3.08 4.96 11.12
C LYS A 94 -2.20 5.45 9.98
N LYS A 95 -1.63 6.63 10.19
CA LYS A 95 -0.56 7.17 9.33
C LYS A 95 0.64 6.23 9.28
N LEU A 96 1.14 5.98 8.09
CA LEU A 96 2.44 5.34 7.88
C LEU A 96 3.55 6.39 7.94
N LYS A 97 4.66 6.01 8.56
CA LYS A 97 5.89 6.80 8.59
C LYS A 97 7.08 5.89 8.36
N PHE A 98 7.85 6.20 7.36
CA PHE A 98 9.15 5.62 7.09
C PHE A 98 10.20 6.73 7.03
N LYS A 99 11.43 6.44 7.41
CA LYS A 99 12.51 7.44 7.41
C LYS A 99 13.01 7.76 6.01
N LYS A 100 13.03 6.77 5.13
CA LYS A 100 13.65 6.85 3.81
C LYS A 100 12.69 6.70 2.63
N LEU A 101 11.42 6.41 2.88
CA LEU A 101 10.42 6.25 1.84
C LEU A 101 9.48 7.45 1.80
N LYS A 102 9.13 7.88 0.60
CA LYS A 102 8.12 8.91 0.38
C LYS A 102 6.74 8.32 0.65
N VAL A 103 6.07 8.83 1.67
CA VAL A 103 4.74 8.36 2.09
C VAL A 103 3.74 9.50 2.04
N ARG A 104 2.61 9.25 1.38
CA ARG A 104 1.43 10.13 1.40
C ARG A 104 0.31 9.43 2.16
N ASN A 105 -0.22 10.08 3.17
CA ASN A 105 -1.29 9.54 4.02
C ASN A 105 -2.58 10.32 3.81
N TYR A 106 -3.66 9.61 3.52
CA TYR A 106 -5.01 10.17 3.39
C TYR A 106 -5.92 9.58 4.45
N LEU A 107 -6.48 10.45 5.28
CA LEU A 107 -7.52 10.06 6.24
C LEU A 107 -8.86 10.04 5.52
N ILE A 108 -9.44 8.85 5.43
CA ILE A 108 -10.79 8.64 4.91
C ILE A 108 -11.68 8.28 6.10
N SER A 109 -12.39 9.26 6.64
CA SER A 109 -13.27 9.07 7.81
C SER A 109 -14.51 8.26 7.44
N CYS A 110 -14.36 6.95 7.31
CA CYS A 110 -15.45 6.04 6.96
C CYS A 110 -15.28 4.66 7.61
N PHE A 111 -16.37 3.92 7.67
CA PHE A 111 -16.34 2.51 8.04
C PHE A 111 -15.71 1.65 6.95
N HIS A 112 -15.20 0.49 7.32
CA HIS A 112 -14.53 -0.43 6.39
C HIS A 112 -15.33 -0.73 5.10
N ILE A 113 -16.62 -0.99 5.23
CA ILE A 113 -17.51 -1.26 4.10
C ILE A 113 -17.70 -0.02 3.21
N SER A 114 -17.66 1.17 3.79
CA SER A 114 -17.91 2.43 3.09
C SER A 114 -16.80 2.85 2.13
N TYR A 115 -15.61 2.24 2.19
CA TYR A 115 -14.55 2.46 1.20
C TYR A 115 -14.99 2.12 -0.23
N ARG A 116 -15.84 1.12 -0.41
CA ARG A 116 -16.37 0.75 -1.72
C ARG A 116 -17.25 1.85 -2.34
N ILE A 117 -18.02 2.54 -1.49
CA ILE A 117 -18.90 3.63 -1.92
C ILE A 117 -18.05 4.87 -2.25
N ASN A 118 -16.96 5.08 -1.54
CA ASN A 118 -16.06 6.22 -1.72
C ASN A 118 -14.90 5.94 -2.68
N LEU A 119 -14.93 4.81 -3.39
CA LEU A 119 -13.82 4.39 -4.24
C LEU A 119 -13.51 5.40 -5.35
N GLU A 120 -14.53 6.02 -5.91
CA GLU A 120 -14.39 7.06 -6.94
C GLU A 120 -13.62 8.27 -6.41
N ILE A 121 -13.99 8.77 -5.22
CA ILE A 121 -13.28 9.87 -4.55
C ILE A 121 -11.84 9.50 -4.26
N ILE A 122 -11.61 8.27 -3.80
CA ILE A 122 -10.28 7.75 -3.51
C ILE A 122 -9.43 7.66 -4.79
N CYS A 123 -10.02 7.20 -5.89
CA CYS A 123 -9.35 7.15 -7.19
C CYS A 123 -9.00 8.55 -7.71
N ASP A 124 -9.88 9.51 -7.55
CA ASP A 124 -9.63 10.90 -7.96
C ASP A 124 -8.47 11.53 -7.18
N LEU A 125 -8.37 11.26 -5.88
CA LEU A 125 -7.21 11.68 -5.08
C LEU A 125 -5.91 11.11 -5.63
N PHE A 126 -5.89 9.84 -6.02
CA PHE A 126 -4.70 9.20 -6.57
C PHE A 126 -4.33 9.73 -7.95
N ILE A 127 -5.31 9.92 -8.82
CA ILE A 127 -5.08 10.42 -10.19
C ILE A 127 -4.45 11.80 -10.15
N ASN A 128 -4.89 12.66 -9.25
CA ASN A 128 -4.34 14.00 -9.09
C ASN A 128 -2.89 13.95 -8.56
N ASP A 129 -2.62 13.08 -7.60
CA ASP A 129 -1.27 12.92 -7.04
C ASP A 129 -0.28 12.25 -8.01
N LEU A 130 -0.76 11.41 -8.92
CA LEU A 130 0.08 10.75 -9.91
C LEU A 130 0.47 11.65 -11.08
N LYS A 131 -0.22 12.80 -11.24
CA LYS A 131 0.07 13.79 -12.28
C LYS A 131 1.12 14.84 -11.86
N GLU A 132 1.42 14.91 -10.56
CA GLU A 132 2.50 15.76 -10.00
C GLU A 132 3.84 15.00 -9.95
#